data_794b647840abc31aeed41b9be703b960
#
_entry.id   794b647840abc31aeed41b9be703b960
#
_cell.length_a   1.000
_cell.length_b   1.000
_cell.length_c   1.000
_cell.angle_alpha   90.00
_cell.angle_beta   90.00
_cell.angle_gamma   90.00
#
_symmetry.space_group_name_H-M   'P 1'
#
loop_
_entity.id
_entity.type
_entity.pdbx_description
1 polymer ?
#
loop_
_entity_poly.entity_id
_entity_poly.type
_entity_poly.pdbx_seq_one_letter_code
_entity_poly.pdbx_strand_id
1 'polypeptide(L)'
;MKIAVQGSKSFSDYNIFLRAMRTALYSMSEDDKAIELYPLGPHIVNNMAIGFANITEDSLRPRGIKISCHQRPAGWAEKXVKDFDYIAYFCKPGEXFSRLVDLADELEMXPAVYSYE
;
A
#
# COMPACT_ATOMS: atom_id res chain seq x y z
N MET A 1 2.69 5.96 9.93
CA MET A 1 1.62 5.51 9.02
C MET A 1 2.01 4.21 8.36
N LYS A 2 1.20 3.19 8.51
CA LYS A 2 1.46 1.87 7.90
C LYS A 2 0.54 1.66 6.73
N ILE A 3 1.12 1.40 5.56
CA ILE A 3 0.39 1.28 4.30
C ILE A 3 0.65 -0.09 3.69
N ALA A 4 -0.40 -0.87 3.49
CA ALA A 4 -0.30 -2.13 2.77
C ALA A 4 -0.66 -1.92 1.31
N VAL A 5 0.13 -2.46 0.40
CA VAL A 5 -0.16 -2.39 -1.03
C VAL A 5 -0.08 -3.78 -1.64
N GLN A 6 -1.09 -4.13 -2.42
CA GLN A 6 -1.18 -5.45 -3.00
C GLN A 6 -1.93 -5.35 -4.32
N GLY A 7 -1.58 -6.19 -5.27
CA GLY A 7 -2.24 -6.19 -6.56
C GLY A 7 -2.59 -7.58 -7.02
N SER A 8 -3.47 -7.67 -8.00
CA SER A 8 -3.73 -8.92 -8.66
C SER A 8 -2.54 -9.27 -9.55
N LYS A 9 -2.51 -10.51 -10.05
CA LYS A 9 -1.37 -10.97 -10.86
C LYS A 9 -1.18 -10.16 -12.13
N SER A 10 -2.25 -9.56 -12.64
CA SER A 10 -2.17 -8.84 -13.92
C SER A 10 -1.74 -7.39 -13.75
N PHE A 11 -1.60 -6.91 -12.53
CA PHE A 11 -1.33 -5.49 -12.30
C PHE A 11 0.07 -5.10 -12.71
N SER A 12 0.20 -3.98 -13.45
CA SER A 12 1.51 -3.47 -13.84
C SER A 12 1.51 -1.96 -14.07
N ASP A 13 0.51 -1.24 -13.60
CA ASP A 13 0.36 0.20 -13.91
C ASP A 13 0.92 1.06 -12.80
N TYR A 14 2.14 1.56 -13.01
CA TYR A 14 2.81 2.37 -12.00
C TYR A 14 2.06 3.67 -11.71
N ASN A 15 1.41 4.25 -12.73
CA ASN A 15 0.69 5.51 -12.51
C ASN A 15 -0.46 5.34 -11.54
N ILE A 16 -1.15 4.18 -11.61
CA ILE A 16 -2.21 3.90 -10.65
C ILE A 16 -1.63 3.69 -9.27
N PHE A 17 -0.48 3.00 -9.20
CA PHE A 17 0.21 2.83 -7.92
C PHE A 17 0.55 4.20 -7.31
N LEU A 18 1.09 5.11 -8.11
CA LEU A 18 1.42 6.44 -7.60
C LEU A 18 0.19 7.19 -7.10
N ARG A 19 -0.93 7.05 -7.82
CA ARG A 19 -2.17 7.70 -7.38
C ARG A 19 -2.57 7.20 -6.01
N ALA A 20 -2.47 5.89 -5.79
CA ALA A 20 -2.81 5.32 -4.49
C ALA A 20 -1.88 5.86 -3.40
N MET A 21 -0.59 5.96 -3.70
CA MET A 21 0.36 6.47 -2.71
C MET A 21 0.09 7.91 -2.36
N ARG A 22 -0.22 8.74 -3.37
CA ARG A 22 -0.55 10.13 -3.11
C ARG A 22 -1.78 10.26 -2.23
N THR A 23 -2.81 9.44 -2.52
CA THR A 23 -4.03 9.48 -1.71
C THR A 23 -3.73 9.07 -0.27
N ALA A 24 -2.93 8.03 -0.09
CA ALA A 24 -2.59 7.58 1.26
C ALA A 24 -1.86 8.69 2.03
N LEU A 25 -0.90 9.33 1.38
CA LEU A 25 -0.10 10.35 2.06
C LEU A 25 -0.90 11.60 2.40
N TYR A 26 -1.95 11.90 1.64
CA TYR A 26 -2.81 13.01 1.98
C TYR A 26 -3.55 12.79 3.29
N SER A 27 -3.78 11.54 3.67
CA SER A 27 -4.49 11.25 4.91
C SER A 27 -3.56 11.23 6.13
N MET A 28 -2.28 11.44 5.92
CA MET A 28 -1.29 11.37 6.97
C MET A 28 -1.44 12.54 7.96
N SER A 29 -1.38 12.22 9.24
CA SER A 29 -1.42 13.24 10.27
C SER A 29 -0.14 14.06 10.27
N GLU A 30 -0.24 15.34 10.62
CA GLU A 30 0.94 16.21 10.73
C GLU A 30 1.91 15.72 11.76
N ASP A 31 1.43 15.00 12.78
CA ASP A 31 2.29 14.48 13.82
C ASP A 31 3.02 13.21 13.42
N ASP A 32 2.60 12.57 12.34
CA ASP A 32 3.16 11.31 11.92
C ASP A 32 4.46 11.58 11.15
N LYS A 33 5.55 11.01 11.61
CA LYS A 33 6.86 11.26 11.00
C LYS A 33 7.47 10.01 10.37
N ALA A 34 6.67 8.96 10.19
CA ALA A 34 7.17 7.73 9.59
C ALA A 34 6.13 7.16 8.63
N ILE A 35 6.60 6.76 7.46
CA ILE A 35 5.77 6.06 6.47
C ILE A 35 6.38 4.68 6.30
N GLU A 36 5.60 3.63 6.59
CA GLU A 36 6.05 2.26 6.47
C GLU A 36 5.22 1.57 5.40
N LEU A 37 5.87 1.18 4.32
CA LEU A 37 5.20 0.51 3.21
C LEU A 37 5.37 -1.00 3.35
N TYR A 38 4.28 -1.72 3.19
CA TYR A 38 4.28 -3.17 3.25
C TYR A 38 3.74 -3.70 1.93
N PRO A 39 4.63 -3.93 0.94
CA PRO A 39 4.18 -4.52 -0.32
C PRO A 39 3.93 -6.02 -0.12
N LEU A 40 2.79 -6.47 -0.59
CA LEU A 40 2.32 -7.82 -0.32
C LEU A 40 2.15 -8.64 -1.61
N GLY A 41 2.81 -8.23 -2.68
CA GLY A 41 2.78 -8.96 -3.93
C GLY A 41 1.74 -8.43 -4.89
N PRO A 42 1.82 -8.85 -6.12
CA PRO A 42 2.88 -9.66 -6.71
C PRO A 42 4.22 -8.92 -6.75
N HIS A 43 5.22 -9.59 -7.30
CA HIS A 43 6.57 -9.07 -7.29
C HIS A 43 6.68 -7.64 -7.86
N ILE A 44 5.91 -7.34 -8.89
CA ILE A 44 5.97 -6.01 -9.50
C ILE A 44 5.50 -4.93 -8.52
N VAL A 45 4.51 -5.23 -7.70
CA VAL A 45 4.06 -4.28 -6.68
C VAL A 45 5.16 -4.07 -5.64
N ASN A 46 5.85 -5.14 -5.28
CA ASN A 46 6.98 -5.01 -4.35
C ASN A 46 8.05 -4.09 -4.92
N ASN A 47 8.37 -4.25 -6.20
CA ASN A 47 9.36 -3.38 -6.84
C ASN A 47 8.88 -1.94 -6.93
N MET A 48 7.61 -1.74 -7.20
CA MET A 48 7.06 -0.38 -7.24
C MET A 48 7.18 0.30 -5.89
N ALA A 49 6.89 -0.41 -4.82
CA ALA A 49 6.98 0.17 -3.47
C ALA A 49 8.41 0.53 -3.11
N ILE A 50 9.35 -0.35 -3.43
CA ILE A 50 10.76 -0.07 -3.17
C ILE A 50 11.21 1.17 -3.94
N GLY A 51 10.86 1.23 -5.23
CA GLY A 51 11.22 2.36 -6.05
C GLY A 51 10.60 3.65 -5.55
N PHE A 52 9.34 3.59 -5.15
CA PHE A 52 8.66 4.77 -4.63
C PHE A 52 9.34 5.27 -3.36
N ALA A 53 9.69 4.37 -2.45
CA ALA A 53 10.36 4.75 -1.21
C ALA A 53 11.71 5.42 -1.52
N ASN A 54 12.47 4.86 -2.47
CA ASN A 54 13.77 5.41 -2.80
C ASN A 54 13.65 6.81 -3.41
N ILE A 55 12.69 7.00 -4.31
CA ILE A 55 12.52 8.29 -4.98
C ILE A 55 12.01 9.35 -4.00
N THR A 56 11.15 8.96 -3.09
CA THR A 56 10.46 9.90 -2.22
C THR A 56 11.29 10.30 -1.00
N GLU A 57 12.26 9.48 -0.65
CA GLU A 57 13.01 9.66 0.60
C GLU A 57 13.61 11.07 0.70
N ASP A 58 14.22 11.54 -0.37
CA ASP A 58 14.90 12.84 -0.33
C ASP A 58 13.94 14.00 -0.13
N SER A 59 12.75 13.93 -0.75
CA SER A 59 11.80 15.02 -0.61
C SER A 59 11.14 15.05 0.77
N LEU A 60 11.13 13.92 1.46
CA LEU A 60 10.53 13.85 2.79
C LEU A 60 11.52 14.19 3.91
N ARG A 61 12.82 14.04 3.64
CA ARG A 61 13.82 14.25 4.68
C ARG A 61 13.78 15.66 5.28
N PRO A 62 13.68 16.75 4.46
CA PRO A 62 13.60 18.09 5.06
C PRO A 62 12.39 18.28 5.96
N ARG A 63 11.35 17.48 5.77
CA ARG A 63 10.14 17.57 6.60
C ARG A 63 10.23 16.68 7.84
N GLY A 64 11.36 16.01 8.04
CA GLY A 64 11.53 15.12 9.17
C GLY A 64 10.77 13.83 9.08
N ILE A 65 10.37 13.45 7.88
CA ILE A 65 9.59 12.23 7.67
C ILE A 65 10.47 11.14 7.08
N LYS A 66 10.44 9.96 7.69
CA LYS A 66 11.18 8.80 7.21
C LYS A 66 10.23 7.86 6.45
N ILE A 67 10.72 7.30 5.36
CA ILE A 67 9.95 6.31 4.61
C ILE A 67 10.76 5.03 4.51
N SER A 68 10.11 3.90 4.75
CA SER A 68 10.75 2.59 4.71
C SER A 68 9.83 1.57 4.06
N CYS A 69 10.42 0.52 3.52
CA CYS A 69 9.69 -0.53 2.82
C CYS A 69 10.04 -1.85 3.48
N HIS A 70 9.04 -2.64 3.84
CA HIS A 70 9.22 -3.83 4.66
C HIS A 70 8.66 -5.06 3.97
N GLN A 71 9.48 -6.08 3.79
CA GLN A 71 9.04 -7.36 3.25
C GLN A 71 8.59 -8.24 4.41
N ARG A 72 7.50 -8.95 4.21
CA ARG A 72 6.95 -9.83 5.25
C ARG A 72 6.50 -11.15 4.62
N PRO A 73 6.52 -12.22 5.39
CA PRO A 73 6.11 -13.52 4.83
C PRO A 73 4.61 -13.57 4.53
N ALA A 74 4.26 -14.52 3.67
CA ALA A 74 2.85 -14.71 3.31
C ALA A 74 2.01 -14.95 4.55
N GLY A 75 0.83 -14.34 4.58
CA GLY A 75 -0.08 -14.47 5.70
C GLY A 75 0.13 -13.48 6.82
N TRP A 76 1.28 -12.82 6.83
CA TRP A 76 1.57 -11.85 7.90
C TRP A 76 0.54 -10.72 7.93
N ALA A 77 0.18 -10.18 6.77
CA ALA A 77 -0.68 -9.01 6.72
C ALA A 77 -2.09 -9.29 7.22
N GLU A 78 -2.57 -10.50 6.98
CA GLU A 78 -3.91 -10.86 7.46
C GLU A 78 -3.97 -10.84 8.97
N LYS A 79 -2.92 -11.24 9.62
CA LYS A 79 -2.83 -11.17 11.09
C LYS A 79 -2.67 -9.75 11.59
N UNK A 80 -2.18 -8.78 10.76
CA UNK A 80 -1.96 -7.65 11.12
C UNK A 80 -2.79 -6.69 10.59
N VAL A 81 -3.89 -7.13 10.15
CA VAL A 81 -4.70 -6.24 9.32
C VAL A 81 -5.12 -4.98 10.05
N LYS A 82 -5.41 -5.08 11.31
CA LYS A 82 -5.89 -3.91 12.07
C LYS A 82 -4.83 -2.84 12.27
N ASP A 83 -3.58 -3.17 12.06
CA ASP A 83 -2.49 -2.21 12.27
C ASP A 83 -2.30 -1.26 11.11
N PHE A 84 -2.88 -1.57 9.95
CA PHE A 84 -2.68 -0.73 8.78
C PHE A 84 -3.57 0.51 8.85
N ASP A 85 -2.98 1.64 8.49
CA ASP A 85 -3.72 2.90 8.35
C ASP A 85 -4.34 3.03 6.98
N TYR A 86 -3.79 2.34 5.98
CA TYR A 86 -4.27 2.41 4.62
C TYR A 86 -3.97 1.09 3.93
N ILE A 87 -4.94 0.58 3.20
CA ILE A 87 -4.76 -0.64 2.41
C ILE A 87 -5.19 -0.34 0.99
N ALA A 88 -4.27 -0.48 0.05
CA ALA A 88 -4.55 -0.26 -1.36
C ALA A 88 -4.46 -1.59 -2.11
N TYR A 89 -5.46 -1.87 -2.93
CA TYR A 89 -5.50 -3.09 -3.72
C TYR A 89 -5.80 -2.73 -5.18
N PHE A 90 -5.06 -3.36 -6.09
CA PHE A 90 -5.16 -3.07 -7.52
C PHE A 90 -5.66 -4.31 -8.26
N CYS A 91 -6.79 -4.18 -8.95
CA CYS A 91 -7.34 -5.30 -9.68
C CYS A 91 -8.19 -4.83 -10.86
N LYS A 92 -8.35 -5.70 -11.84
CA LYS A 92 -9.27 -5.44 -12.93
C LYS A 92 -10.71 -5.63 -12.47
N PRO A 93 -11.65 -4.95 -13.10
CA PRO A 93 -13.06 -5.19 -12.76
C PRO A 93 -13.38 -6.68 -12.90
N GLY A 94 -14.08 -7.22 -11.93
CA GLY A 94 -14.47 -8.61 -11.94
C GLY A 94 -13.48 -9.58 -11.34
N GLU A 95 -12.30 -9.14 -11.00
CA GLU A 95 -11.36 -10.03 -10.32
C GLU A 95 -11.65 -10.08 -8.84
N UNK A 96 -11.41 -11.03 -8.27
CA UNK A 96 -11.61 -11.17 -6.89
C UNK A 96 -10.64 -10.37 -6.09
N PHE A 97 -11.19 -10.26 -5.04
CA PHE A 97 -10.34 -9.57 -4.08
C PHE A 97 -9.49 -10.57 -3.31
N SER A 98 -8.42 -10.08 -2.74
CA SER A 98 -7.55 -10.91 -1.92
C SER A 98 -8.17 -11.16 -0.55
N ARG A 99 -7.61 -12.14 0.17
CA ARG A 99 -8.05 -12.42 1.53
C ARG A 99 -7.86 -11.19 2.43
N LEU A 100 -6.76 -10.45 2.24
CA LEU A 100 -6.53 -9.25 3.04
C LEU A 100 -7.64 -8.23 2.84
N VAL A 101 -8.03 -8.00 1.59
CA VAL A 101 -9.10 -7.05 1.29
C VAL A 101 -10.42 -7.51 1.91
N ASP A 102 -10.71 -8.80 1.79
CA ASP A 102 -11.95 -9.31 2.37
C ASP A 102 -11.98 -9.14 3.89
N LEU A 103 -10.85 -9.43 4.55
CA LEU A 103 -10.77 -9.23 6.00
C LEU A 103 -10.95 -7.76 6.38
N ALA A 104 -10.27 -6.88 5.67
CA ALA A 104 -10.38 -5.46 5.96
C ALA A 104 -11.81 -4.96 5.77
N ASP A 105 -12.47 -5.48 4.74
CA ASP A 105 -13.85 -5.13 4.46
C ASP A 105 -14.76 -5.59 5.61
N GLU A 106 -14.56 -6.82 6.07
CA GLU A 106 -15.34 -7.34 7.20
C GLU A 106 -15.15 -6.49 8.44
N LEU A 107 -13.97 -5.94 8.63
CA LEU A 107 -13.66 -5.10 9.79
C LEU A 107 -14.01 -3.64 9.56
N GLU A 108 -14.64 -3.34 8.43
CA GLU A 108 -15.10 -2.00 8.09
C GLU A 108 -13.95 -0.98 8.02
N MET A 109 -12.84 -1.42 7.47
CA MET A 109 -11.66 -0.58 7.37
C MET A 109 -11.56 0.21 6.06
N UNK A 110 -12.29 -0.05 4.89
CA UNK A 110 -12.31 0.47 3.92
C UNK A 110 -11.25 0.43 3.19
N PRO A 111 -10.92 -0.72 2.79
CA PRO A 111 -9.75 -0.76 1.91
C PRO A 111 -10.01 -0.06 0.58
N ALA A 112 -8.96 0.55 0.05
CA ALA A 112 -9.08 1.31 -1.20
C ALA A 112 -8.78 0.39 -2.38
N VAL A 113 -9.78 0.14 -3.22
CA VAL A 113 -9.63 -0.74 -4.38
C VAL A 113 -9.54 0.14 -5.62
N TYR A 114 -8.45 -0.02 -6.37
CA TYR A 114 -8.20 0.73 -7.60
C TYR A 114 -8.33 -0.21 -8.79
N SER A 115 -9.22 0.12 -9.72
CA SER A 115 -9.45 -0.70 -10.89
C SER A 115 -8.70 -0.17 -12.10
N TYR A 116 -8.27 -1.08 -12.95
CA TYR A 116 -7.59 -0.74 -14.21
C TYR A 116 -8.04 -1.70 -15.29
N GLU A 117 -7.75 -1.37 -16.53
CA GLU A 117 -8.11 -2.24 -17.63
C GLU A 117 -6.95 -2.60 -18.53
#